data_9d6eeb07addf326c4fb960a0476f2777
#
_entry.id   9d6eeb07addf326c4fb960a0476f2777
#
_cell.length_a   1.000
_cell.length_b   1.000
_cell.length_c   1.000
_cell.angle_alpha   90.00
_cell.angle_beta   90.00
_cell.angle_gamma   90.00
#
_symmetry.space_group_name_H-M   'P 1'
#
loop_
_entity.id
_entity.type
_entity.pdbx_description
1 polymer ?
#
loop_
_entity_poly.entity_id
_entity_poly.type
_entity_poly.pdbx_seq_one_letter_code
_entity_poly.pdbx_strand_id
1 'polypeptide(L)'
;SVPDKITWVINCAAYTAVDKAEDDTELAKKLNEDGPMNIARITRQLGAKLIHISTDYVFDGSGSVPYTEETEKCPKSVYGITKANGEDAVAKEMTQYYIIRTAWLYGFDGKNFVYTMTKAMNSRPEVKVVADQKGTPTCAVDLASAIIKIITTSQKAKSLFGKNSALPYGIYHFTNLGETTWYDFTRKIYEFGKKYSRITQDCTINPCTTEEYPTKAIRPAYSVLSKDKIMSLLKFKIPAWEDSLEKFIKSNRFEPK
;
A
#
# COMPACT_ATOMS: atom_id res chain seq x y z
N SER A 1 -21.91 -13.65 -16.27
CA SER A 1 -21.39 -15.01 -16.38
C SER A 1 -19.99 -15.04 -15.78
N VAL A 2 -19.72 -15.98 -14.88
CA VAL A 2 -18.35 -16.25 -14.41
C VAL A 2 -17.61 -16.83 -15.63
N PRO A 3 -16.39 -16.35 -15.96
CA PRO A 3 -15.64 -16.92 -17.09
C PRO A 3 -15.37 -18.40 -16.82
N ASP A 4 -15.41 -19.21 -17.87
CA ASP A 4 -15.22 -20.68 -17.81
C ASP A 4 -13.90 -21.10 -17.14
N LYS A 5 -12.94 -20.18 -17.02
CA LYS A 5 -11.66 -20.40 -16.35
C LYS A 5 -11.12 -19.15 -15.67
N ILE A 6 -11.02 -19.18 -14.33
CA ILE A 6 -10.29 -18.17 -13.56
C ILE A 6 -8.79 -18.41 -13.73
N THR A 7 -8.04 -17.41 -14.16
CA THR A 7 -6.59 -17.50 -14.38
C THR A 7 -5.79 -16.67 -13.37
N TRP A 8 -6.42 -15.69 -12.76
CA TRP A 8 -5.83 -14.80 -11.76
C TRP A 8 -6.83 -14.52 -10.65
N VAL A 9 -6.32 -14.47 -9.43
CA VAL A 9 -7.02 -13.97 -8.25
C VAL A 9 -6.21 -12.79 -7.69
N ILE A 10 -6.87 -11.68 -7.37
CA ILE A 10 -6.25 -10.51 -6.76
C ILE A 10 -6.90 -10.32 -5.39
N ASN A 11 -6.14 -10.53 -4.33
CA ASN A 11 -6.59 -10.35 -2.96
C ASN A 11 -6.18 -8.96 -2.44
N CYS A 12 -7.14 -8.04 -2.41
CA CYS A 12 -7.01 -6.71 -1.80
C CYS A 12 -7.72 -6.61 -0.44
N ALA A 13 -8.37 -7.69 0.01
CA ALA A 13 -9.08 -7.70 1.29
C ALA A 13 -8.09 -7.77 2.45
N ALA A 14 -8.31 -6.94 3.46
CA ALA A 14 -7.54 -6.94 4.70
C ALA A 14 -8.29 -6.21 5.82
N TYR A 15 -7.95 -6.55 7.06
CA TYR A 15 -8.25 -5.72 8.22
C TYR A 15 -7.19 -4.61 8.30
N THR A 16 -7.55 -3.39 7.95
CA THR A 16 -6.61 -2.26 7.81
C THR A 16 -6.71 -1.20 8.92
N ALA A 17 -7.60 -1.40 9.89
CA ALA A 17 -7.75 -0.50 11.03
C ALA A 17 -6.64 -0.77 12.06
N VAL A 18 -5.45 -0.23 11.82
CA VAL A 18 -4.19 -0.55 12.51
C VAL A 18 -4.34 -0.46 14.04
N ASP A 19 -4.89 0.66 14.56
CA ASP A 19 -5.06 0.83 16.01
C ASP A 19 -6.14 -0.09 16.61
N LYS A 20 -7.20 -0.34 15.83
CA LYS A 20 -8.25 -1.27 16.24
C LYS A 20 -7.77 -2.73 16.28
N ALA A 21 -6.80 -3.09 15.46
CA ALA A 21 -6.26 -4.44 15.45
C ALA A 21 -5.64 -4.83 16.80
N GLU A 22 -5.12 -3.87 17.57
CA GLU A 22 -4.59 -4.10 18.91
C GLU A 22 -5.67 -4.58 19.90
N ASP A 23 -6.94 -4.21 19.68
CA ASP A 23 -8.09 -4.67 20.47
C ASP A 23 -8.80 -5.87 19.87
N ASP A 24 -8.68 -6.06 18.55
CA ASP A 24 -9.49 -7.00 17.77
C ASP A 24 -8.59 -8.02 17.06
N THR A 25 -7.64 -8.56 17.83
CA THR A 25 -6.57 -9.44 17.36
C THR A 25 -7.12 -10.66 16.61
N GLU A 26 -8.20 -11.27 17.11
CA GLU A 26 -8.81 -12.46 16.51
C GLU A 26 -9.40 -12.16 15.13
N LEU A 27 -10.08 -11.02 14.98
CA LEU A 27 -10.63 -10.61 13.68
C LEU A 27 -9.51 -10.21 12.72
N ALA A 28 -8.49 -9.49 13.22
CA ALA A 28 -7.32 -9.13 12.44
C ALA A 28 -6.62 -10.40 11.90
N LYS A 29 -6.43 -11.44 12.74
CA LYS A 29 -5.88 -12.73 12.34
C LYS A 29 -6.76 -13.42 11.30
N LYS A 30 -8.05 -13.54 11.51
CA LYS A 30 -8.97 -14.17 10.55
C LYS A 30 -8.92 -13.53 9.17
N LEU A 31 -8.85 -12.18 9.11
CA LEU A 31 -8.88 -11.46 7.85
C LEU A 31 -7.50 -11.33 7.18
N ASN A 32 -6.41 -11.23 7.96
CA ASN A 32 -5.07 -10.98 7.45
C ASN A 32 -4.19 -12.23 7.33
N GLU A 33 -4.52 -13.31 8.03
CA GLU A 33 -3.77 -14.58 8.01
C GLU A 33 -4.63 -15.71 7.43
N ASP A 34 -5.76 -16.09 8.08
CA ASP A 34 -6.59 -17.20 7.63
C ASP A 34 -7.26 -16.92 6.28
N GLY A 35 -7.69 -15.69 6.05
CA GLY A 35 -8.29 -15.27 4.78
C GLY A 35 -7.35 -15.45 3.59
N PRO A 36 -6.13 -14.87 3.58
CA PRO A 36 -5.12 -15.09 2.55
C PRO A 36 -4.73 -16.55 2.36
N MET A 37 -4.60 -17.33 3.45
CA MET A 37 -4.35 -18.77 3.40
C MET A 37 -5.45 -19.50 2.60
N ASN A 38 -6.70 -19.26 2.94
CA ASN A 38 -7.84 -19.88 2.27
C ASN A 38 -7.93 -19.46 0.79
N ILE A 39 -7.70 -18.18 0.48
CA ILE A 39 -7.66 -17.67 -0.89
C ILE A 39 -6.53 -18.36 -1.68
N ALA A 40 -5.33 -18.48 -1.11
CA ALA A 40 -4.21 -19.14 -1.76
C ALA A 40 -4.51 -20.61 -2.06
N ARG A 41 -5.12 -21.34 -1.09
CA ARG A 41 -5.53 -22.73 -1.25
C ARG A 41 -6.53 -22.92 -2.39
N ILE A 42 -7.58 -22.13 -2.42
CA ILE A 42 -8.59 -22.18 -3.49
C ILE A 42 -7.98 -21.75 -4.84
N THR A 43 -7.14 -20.71 -4.86
CA THR A 43 -6.46 -20.25 -6.08
C THR A 43 -5.59 -21.36 -6.68
N ARG A 44 -4.86 -22.11 -5.83
CA ARG A 44 -4.08 -23.28 -6.26
C ARG A 44 -4.97 -24.38 -6.85
N GLN A 45 -6.10 -24.70 -6.21
CA GLN A 45 -7.05 -25.72 -6.70
C GLN A 45 -7.63 -25.35 -8.06
N LEU A 46 -7.85 -24.05 -8.32
CA LEU A 46 -8.30 -23.53 -9.62
C LEU A 46 -7.20 -23.53 -10.69
N GLY A 47 -5.94 -23.82 -10.33
CA GLY A 47 -4.79 -23.67 -11.22
C GLY A 47 -4.55 -22.21 -11.65
N ALA A 48 -5.02 -21.26 -10.85
CA ALA A 48 -4.87 -19.82 -11.08
C ALA A 48 -3.60 -19.28 -10.37
N LYS A 49 -3.24 -18.03 -10.67
CA LYS A 49 -2.16 -17.28 -10.02
C LYS A 49 -2.74 -16.28 -9.02
N LEU A 50 -2.01 -16.02 -7.94
CA LEU A 50 -2.44 -15.08 -6.91
C LEU A 50 -1.59 -13.80 -6.91
N ILE A 51 -2.25 -12.66 -6.79
CA ILE A 51 -1.63 -11.40 -6.35
C ILE A 51 -2.23 -11.08 -4.99
N HIS A 52 -1.38 -10.93 -3.96
CA HIS A 52 -1.79 -10.57 -2.60
C HIS A 52 -1.18 -9.22 -2.20
N ILE A 53 -2.02 -8.30 -1.75
CA ILE A 53 -1.55 -6.98 -1.29
C ILE A 53 -1.18 -7.05 0.18
N SER A 54 0.08 -6.70 0.47
CA SER A 54 0.65 -6.64 1.81
C SER A 54 1.06 -5.21 2.18
N THR A 55 1.88 -5.05 3.21
CA THR A 55 2.17 -3.77 3.86
C THR A 55 3.65 -3.62 4.23
N ASP A 56 4.08 -2.38 4.38
CA ASP A 56 5.35 -1.96 5.01
C ASP A 56 5.43 -2.30 6.51
N TYR A 57 4.29 -2.48 7.20
CA TYR A 57 4.23 -2.85 8.62
C TYR A 57 4.81 -4.24 8.95
N VAL A 58 5.21 -5.00 7.94
CA VAL A 58 5.97 -6.25 8.16
C VAL A 58 7.39 -6.00 8.66
N PHE A 59 7.88 -4.77 8.58
CA PHE A 59 9.18 -4.33 9.08
C PHE A 59 9.06 -3.63 10.44
N ASP A 60 10.17 -3.48 11.16
CA ASP A 60 10.21 -2.89 12.50
C ASP A 60 10.15 -1.35 12.52
N GLY A 61 10.35 -0.71 11.39
CA GLY A 61 10.33 0.75 11.28
C GLY A 61 11.58 1.47 11.77
N SER A 62 12.67 0.76 12.08
CA SER A 62 13.94 1.32 12.59
C SER A 62 14.97 1.61 11.49
N GLY A 63 14.65 1.34 10.22
CA GLY A 63 15.55 1.51 9.09
C GLY A 63 15.96 2.97 8.85
N SER A 64 17.10 3.15 8.17
CA SER A 64 17.60 4.45 7.69
C SER A 64 17.82 4.47 6.17
N VAL A 65 17.66 3.32 5.53
CA VAL A 65 17.71 3.11 4.08
C VAL A 65 16.47 2.33 3.64
N PRO A 66 16.03 2.45 2.37
CA PRO A 66 14.83 1.76 1.90
C PRO A 66 14.89 0.25 2.14
N TYR A 67 13.83 -0.30 2.74
CA TYR A 67 13.69 -1.74 2.92
C TYR A 67 13.58 -2.45 1.57
N THR A 68 14.37 -3.51 1.39
CA THR A 68 14.30 -4.38 0.22
C THR A 68 13.38 -5.57 0.47
N GLU A 69 13.04 -6.31 -0.57
CA GLU A 69 12.24 -7.52 -0.45
C GLU A 69 12.94 -8.64 0.33
N GLU A 70 14.28 -8.57 0.44
CA GLU A 70 15.15 -9.52 1.16
C GLU A 70 15.34 -9.13 2.65
N THR A 71 14.89 -7.92 3.05
CA THR A 71 14.96 -7.50 4.46
C THR A 71 14.08 -8.39 5.30
N GLU A 72 14.62 -8.89 6.42
CA GLU A 72 13.91 -9.74 7.37
C GLU A 72 12.68 -9.02 7.96
N LYS A 73 11.57 -9.75 8.04
CA LYS A 73 10.34 -9.25 8.67
C LYS A 73 10.50 -9.17 10.18
N CYS A 74 10.14 -8.04 10.78
CA CYS A 74 10.15 -7.82 12.22
C CYS A 74 8.98 -6.92 12.66
N PRO A 75 7.71 -7.33 12.43
CA PRO A 75 6.54 -6.50 12.69
C PRO A 75 6.39 -6.18 14.19
N LYS A 76 5.94 -4.95 14.52
CA LYS A 76 5.79 -4.44 15.89
C LYS A 76 4.33 -4.22 16.33
N SER A 77 3.36 -4.42 15.45
CA SER A 77 1.93 -4.26 15.73
C SER A 77 1.15 -5.51 15.36
N VAL A 78 -0.03 -5.69 15.95
CA VAL A 78 -0.94 -6.80 15.59
C VAL A 78 -1.28 -6.79 14.10
N TYR A 79 -1.51 -5.61 13.53
CA TYR A 79 -1.70 -5.46 12.08
C TYR A 79 -0.51 -6.00 11.30
N GLY A 80 0.71 -5.56 11.63
CA GLY A 80 1.94 -6.00 10.96
C GLY A 80 2.18 -7.51 11.10
N ILE A 81 2.01 -8.05 12.31
CA ILE A 81 2.19 -9.48 12.62
C ILE A 81 1.21 -10.32 11.79
N THR A 82 -0.08 -9.98 11.81
CA THR A 82 -1.10 -10.75 11.07
C THR A 82 -0.93 -10.66 9.56
N LYS A 83 -0.48 -9.51 9.03
CA LYS A 83 -0.13 -9.35 7.62
C LYS A 83 1.11 -10.17 7.24
N ALA A 84 2.16 -10.17 8.07
CA ALA A 84 3.37 -10.97 7.85
C ALA A 84 3.07 -12.48 7.84
N ASN A 85 2.23 -12.95 8.79
CA ASN A 85 1.77 -14.33 8.84
C ASN A 85 0.94 -14.70 7.60
N GLY A 86 0.12 -13.75 7.09
CA GLY A 86 -0.62 -13.94 5.84
C GLY A 86 0.28 -14.11 4.62
N GLU A 87 1.40 -13.38 4.54
CA GLU A 87 2.42 -13.60 3.50
C GLU A 87 3.00 -15.02 3.57
N ASP A 88 3.37 -15.48 4.79
CA ASP A 88 3.92 -16.81 5.01
C ASP A 88 2.90 -17.91 4.68
N ALA A 89 1.64 -17.70 5.05
CA ALA A 89 0.56 -18.62 4.72
C ALA A 89 0.35 -18.75 3.20
N VAL A 90 0.38 -17.63 2.45
CA VAL A 90 0.32 -17.66 0.99
C VAL A 90 1.51 -18.41 0.39
N ALA A 91 2.74 -18.11 0.84
CA ALA A 91 3.95 -18.75 0.34
C ALA A 91 3.99 -20.27 0.64
N LYS A 92 3.42 -20.69 1.76
CA LYS A 92 3.29 -22.12 2.14
C LYS A 92 2.27 -22.87 1.27
N GLU A 93 1.15 -22.22 0.94
CA GLU A 93 0.04 -22.86 0.22
C GLU A 93 0.25 -22.96 -1.29
N MET A 94 1.04 -22.05 -1.91
CA MET A 94 1.22 -22.06 -3.36
C MET A 94 2.55 -21.43 -3.80
N THR A 95 3.00 -21.80 -5.00
CA THR A 95 4.25 -21.30 -5.59
C THR A 95 4.04 -20.22 -6.66
N GLN A 96 2.85 -20.11 -7.25
CA GLN A 96 2.53 -19.16 -8.31
C GLN A 96 1.84 -17.91 -7.76
N TYR A 97 2.59 -17.11 -6.97
CA TYR A 97 2.07 -15.92 -6.32
C TYR A 97 2.97 -14.70 -6.52
N TYR A 98 2.36 -13.54 -6.40
CA TYR A 98 3.02 -12.25 -6.23
C TYR A 98 2.46 -11.60 -4.97
N ILE A 99 3.30 -11.35 -3.98
CA ILE A 99 2.97 -10.54 -2.82
C ILE A 99 3.50 -9.14 -3.08
N ILE A 100 2.62 -8.12 -3.02
CA ILE A 100 3.01 -6.74 -3.25
C ILE A 100 2.86 -5.98 -1.92
N ARG A 101 3.99 -5.63 -1.29
CA ARG A 101 4.01 -4.75 -0.13
C ARG A 101 3.88 -3.32 -0.60
N THR A 102 2.99 -2.57 0.03
CA THR A 102 2.73 -1.16 -0.24
C THR A 102 2.62 -0.36 1.06
N ALA A 103 2.64 0.97 0.97
CA ALA A 103 2.56 1.87 2.11
C ALA A 103 1.66 3.08 1.81
N TRP A 104 1.03 3.66 2.83
CA TRP A 104 0.31 4.94 2.78
C TRP A 104 -0.67 5.05 1.60
N LEU A 105 -1.46 3.99 1.39
CA LEU A 105 -2.36 3.85 0.25
C LEU A 105 -3.52 4.84 0.33
N TYR A 106 -3.77 5.57 -0.75
CA TYR A 106 -4.94 6.43 -0.93
C TYR A 106 -5.58 6.22 -2.31
N GLY A 107 -6.86 6.48 -2.41
CA GLY A 107 -7.62 6.28 -3.65
C GLY A 107 -8.99 6.94 -3.60
N PHE A 108 -9.73 6.84 -4.71
CA PHE A 108 -11.04 7.51 -4.86
C PHE A 108 -12.14 6.90 -4.00
N ASP A 109 -11.98 5.66 -3.60
CA ASP A 109 -12.99 4.94 -2.84
C ASP A 109 -12.50 4.65 -1.42
N GLY A 110 -13.42 4.68 -0.46
CA GLY A 110 -13.12 4.45 0.95
C GLY A 110 -12.47 5.64 1.68
N LYS A 111 -12.23 5.43 2.97
CA LYS A 111 -11.55 6.42 3.82
C LYS A 111 -10.04 6.33 3.59
N ASN A 112 -9.38 7.47 3.47
CA ASN A 112 -7.93 7.55 3.37
C ASN A 112 -7.41 8.87 3.96
N PHE A 113 -6.09 8.95 4.14
CA PHE A 113 -5.45 10.09 4.78
C PHE A 113 -5.69 11.40 3.99
N VAL A 114 -5.62 11.37 2.65
CA VAL A 114 -5.81 12.58 1.82
C VAL A 114 -7.21 13.16 2.04
N TYR A 115 -8.25 12.34 2.02
CA TYR A 115 -9.62 12.78 2.29
C TYR A 115 -9.80 13.26 3.73
N THR A 116 -9.20 12.56 4.69
CA THR A 116 -9.26 12.94 6.10
C THR A 116 -8.65 14.32 6.32
N MET A 117 -7.47 14.58 5.75
CA MET A 117 -6.80 15.87 5.89
C MET A 117 -7.51 16.98 5.12
N THR A 118 -8.01 16.71 3.90
CA THR A 118 -8.81 17.69 3.16
C THR A 118 -10.04 18.13 3.95
N LYS A 119 -10.73 17.17 4.58
CA LYS A 119 -11.93 17.45 5.41
C LYS A 119 -11.55 18.23 6.68
N ALA A 120 -10.47 17.82 7.35
CA ALA A 120 -10.00 18.49 8.57
C ALA A 120 -9.61 19.95 8.29
N MET A 121 -8.87 20.19 7.20
CA MET A 121 -8.42 21.53 6.81
C MET A 121 -9.54 22.45 6.26
N ASN A 122 -10.68 21.90 5.87
CA ASN A 122 -11.89 22.66 5.55
C ASN A 122 -12.77 22.96 6.77
N SER A 123 -12.51 22.35 7.93
CA SER A 123 -13.38 22.46 9.11
C SER A 123 -12.68 23.01 10.36
N ARG A 124 -11.35 23.16 10.31
CA ARG A 124 -10.54 23.57 11.46
C ARG A 124 -9.55 24.65 11.07
N PRO A 125 -9.27 25.66 11.95
CA PRO A 125 -8.29 26.70 11.67
C PRO A 125 -6.85 26.16 11.73
N GLU A 126 -6.62 25.02 12.40
CA GLU A 126 -5.33 24.37 12.50
C GLU A 126 -5.44 22.85 12.59
N VAL A 127 -4.39 22.16 12.17
CA VAL A 127 -4.20 20.71 12.33
C VAL A 127 -2.77 20.43 12.82
N LYS A 128 -2.61 19.41 13.67
CA LYS A 128 -1.29 18.88 14.07
C LYS A 128 -1.01 17.58 13.30
N VAL A 129 0.19 17.44 12.76
CA VAL A 129 0.57 16.27 11.95
C VAL A 129 1.99 15.83 12.29
N VAL A 130 2.16 14.52 12.44
CA VAL A 130 3.43 13.88 12.77
C VAL A 130 4.49 14.16 11.69
N ALA A 131 5.66 14.65 12.11
CA ALA A 131 6.75 15.06 11.22
C ALA A 131 8.00 14.15 11.31
N ASP A 132 8.04 13.21 12.25
CA ASP A 132 9.15 12.29 12.52
C ASP A 132 8.91 10.85 12.00
N GLN A 133 7.82 10.62 11.27
CA GLN A 133 7.57 9.37 10.56
C GLN A 133 7.76 9.58 9.05
N LYS A 134 8.68 8.80 8.46
CA LYS A 134 9.07 8.88 7.05
C LYS A 134 8.59 7.65 6.28
N GLY A 135 7.97 7.87 5.14
CA GLY A 135 7.44 6.83 4.26
C GLY A 135 7.23 7.32 2.84
N THR A 136 6.47 6.56 2.06
CA THR A 136 6.09 6.96 0.69
C THR A 136 4.61 6.76 0.46
N PRO A 137 3.85 7.80 0.09
CA PRO A 137 2.45 7.65 -0.31
C PRO A 137 2.31 6.81 -1.58
N THR A 138 1.21 6.05 -1.66
CA THR A 138 0.88 5.23 -2.84
C THR A 138 -0.52 5.56 -3.34
N CYS A 139 -0.61 6.01 -4.60
CA CYS A 139 -1.88 6.15 -5.28
C CYS A 139 -2.40 4.78 -5.72
N ALA A 140 -3.63 4.42 -5.34
CA ALA A 140 -4.24 3.15 -5.68
C ALA A 140 -4.37 2.92 -7.20
N VAL A 141 -4.50 3.98 -8.00
CA VAL A 141 -4.52 3.90 -9.47
C VAL A 141 -3.17 3.44 -10.01
N ASP A 142 -2.07 3.92 -9.42
CA ASP A 142 -0.72 3.52 -9.84
C ASP A 142 -0.41 2.08 -9.42
N LEU A 143 -0.81 1.68 -8.21
CA LEU A 143 -0.71 0.29 -7.76
C LEU A 143 -1.52 -0.65 -8.67
N ALA A 144 -2.75 -0.27 -9.03
CA ALA A 144 -3.57 -1.05 -9.96
C ALA A 144 -2.90 -1.18 -11.34
N SER A 145 -2.28 -0.10 -11.83
CA SER A 145 -1.52 -0.11 -13.08
C SER A 145 -0.31 -1.06 -13.03
N ALA A 146 0.39 -1.10 -11.90
CA ALA A 146 1.49 -2.06 -11.67
C ALA A 146 0.98 -3.51 -11.64
N ILE A 147 -0.15 -3.78 -10.97
CA ILE A 147 -0.80 -5.11 -10.96
C ILE A 147 -1.15 -5.56 -12.38
N ILE A 148 -1.78 -4.69 -13.18
CA ILE A 148 -2.10 -4.98 -14.58
C ILE A 148 -0.82 -5.27 -15.38
N LYS A 149 0.26 -4.52 -15.12
CA LYS A 149 1.54 -4.74 -15.78
C LYS A 149 2.16 -6.10 -15.43
N ILE A 150 2.09 -6.53 -14.17
CA ILE A 150 2.52 -7.87 -13.72
C ILE A 150 1.72 -8.94 -14.49
N ILE A 151 0.39 -8.83 -14.53
CA ILE A 151 -0.48 -9.78 -15.21
C ILE A 151 -0.15 -9.88 -16.70
N THR A 152 -0.09 -8.75 -17.39
CA THR A 152 0.15 -8.71 -18.84
C THR A 152 1.56 -9.16 -19.22
N THR A 153 2.58 -8.86 -18.42
CA THR A 153 3.95 -9.33 -18.62
C THR A 153 4.02 -10.85 -18.44
N SER A 154 3.39 -11.39 -17.40
CA SER A 154 3.34 -12.84 -17.13
C SER A 154 2.56 -13.63 -18.18
N GLN A 155 1.62 -13.00 -18.90
CA GLN A 155 0.89 -13.63 -19.99
C GLN A 155 1.68 -13.67 -21.31
N LYS A 156 2.39 -12.57 -21.63
CA LYS A 156 3.19 -12.47 -22.86
C LYS A 156 4.35 -13.46 -22.89
N ALA A 157 4.92 -13.81 -21.75
CA ALA A 157 6.02 -14.76 -21.65
C ALA A 157 5.68 -16.18 -22.17
N LYS A 158 4.40 -16.54 -22.24
CA LYS A 158 3.94 -17.82 -22.83
C LYS A 158 3.88 -17.81 -24.37
N SER A 159 3.94 -16.64 -25.00
CA SER A 159 3.64 -16.46 -26.42
C SER A 159 4.85 -16.43 -27.36
N LEU A 160 6.08 -16.19 -26.89
CA LEU A 160 7.25 -15.94 -27.74
C LEU A 160 8.46 -16.77 -27.31
N PHE A 161 8.81 -17.76 -28.11
CA PHE A 161 10.14 -18.43 -28.18
C PHE A 161 10.70 -19.11 -26.92
N GLY A 162 9.91 -19.87 -26.16
CA GLY A 162 10.48 -20.89 -25.24
C GLY A 162 11.42 -20.40 -24.13
N LYS A 163 11.74 -19.11 -24.04
CA LYS A 163 12.46 -18.51 -22.92
C LYS A 163 11.46 -17.93 -21.93
N ASN A 164 11.53 -18.41 -20.69
CA ASN A 164 10.75 -17.89 -19.56
C ASN A 164 11.11 -16.41 -19.30
N SER A 165 10.44 -15.48 -19.99
CA SER A 165 10.51 -14.05 -19.70
C SER A 165 9.39 -13.60 -18.72
N ALA A 166 8.74 -14.56 -18.07
CA ALA A 166 7.76 -14.28 -17.04
C ALA A 166 8.45 -13.62 -15.83
N LEU A 167 7.77 -12.63 -15.24
CA LEU A 167 8.22 -12.06 -13.97
C LEU A 167 8.34 -13.19 -12.93
N PRO A 168 9.48 -13.33 -12.24
CA PRO A 168 9.63 -14.34 -11.18
C PRO A 168 8.55 -14.21 -10.12
N TYR A 169 8.01 -15.33 -9.66
CA TYR A 169 7.09 -15.34 -8.52
C TYR A 169 7.81 -14.92 -7.24
N GLY A 170 7.07 -14.38 -6.28
CA GLY A 170 7.62 -13.98 -4.99
C GLY A 170 7.12 -12.60 -4.51
N ILE A 171 7.93 -11.97 -3.67
CA ILE A 171 7.61 -10.70 -3.01
C ILE A 171 8.15 -9.53 -3.85
N TYR A 172 7.36 -8.47 -3.93
CA TYR A 172 7.67 -7.21 -4.59
C TYR A 172 7.23 -6.04 -3.73
N HIS A 173 7.94 -4.92 -3.85
CA HIS A 173 7.53 -3.66 -3.26
C HIS A 173 6.98 -2.73 -4.32
N PHE A 174 5.90 -2.02 -3.99
CA PHE A 174 5.36 -0.96 -4.82
C PHE A 174 4.83 0.19 -3.97
N THR A 175 5.45 1.37 -4.12
CA THR A 175 4.93 2.68 -3.73
C THR A 175 5.21 3.65 -4.88
N ASN A 176 4.65 4.85 -4.85
CA ASN A 176 5.13 5.90 -5.75
C ASN A 176 6.62 6.22 -5.48
N LEU A 177 7.31 6.97 -6.35
CA LEU A 177 8.69 7.38 -6.15
C LEU A 177 8.79 8.55 -5.16
N GLY A 178 9.97 8.69 -4.54
CA GLY A 178 10.25 9.69 -3.52
C GLY A 178 9.97 9.19 -2.11
N GLU A 179 10.21 10.04 -1.15
CA GLU A 179 9.92 9.83 0.28
C GLU A 179 9.46 11.14 0.90
N THR A 180 8.66 11.05 1.96
CA THR A 180 8.13 12.23 2.64
C THR A 180 7.77 11.89 4.10
N THR A 181 7.42 12.91 4.89
CA THR A 181 6.78 12.75 6.20
C THR A 181 5.26 12.92 6.08
N TRP A 182 4.49 12.49 7.09
CA TRP A 182 3.05 12.80 7.13
C TRP A 182 2.80 14.31 7.13
N TYR A 183 3.66 15.08 7.78
CA TYR A 183 3.58 16.54 7.82
C TYR A 183 3.76 17.14 6.41
N ASP A 184 4.84 16.80 5.71
CA ASP A 184 5.10 17.35 4.37
C ASP A 184 4.07 16.83 3.34
N PHE A 185 3.60 15.59 3.48
CA PHE A 185 2.50 15.06 2.68
C PHE A 185 1.23 15.90 2.88
N THR A 186 0.91 16.28 4.13
CA THR A 186 -0.23 17.15 4.44
C THR A 186 -0.06 18.55 3.85
N ARG A 187 1.14 19.12 3.90
CA ARG A 187 1.44 20.41 3.26
C ARG A 187 1.16 20.37 1.74
N LYS A 188 1.55 19.28 1.08
CA LYS A 188 1.25 19.10 -0.36
C LYS A 188 -0.24 18.86 -0.63
N ILE A 189 -0.95 18.15 0.24
CA ILE A 189 -2.42 18.03 0.16
C ILE A 189 -3.07 19.41 0.25
N TYR A 190 -2.60 20.28 1.16
CA TYR A 190 -3.11 21.64 1.30
C TYR A 190 -2.81 22.49 0.07
N GLU A 191 -1.56 22.49 -0.40
CA GLU A 191 -1.13 23.23 -1.59
C GLU A 191 -2.00 22.90 -2.83
N PHE A 192 -2.13 21.61 -3.15
CA PHE A 192 -2.95 21.17 -4.28
C PHE A 192 -4.45 21.34 -4.00
N GLY A 193 -4.88 21.15 -2.75
CA GLY A 193 -6.25 21.39 -2.32
C GLY A 193 -6.69 22.84 -2.55
N LYS A 194 -5.84 23.82 -2.19
CA LYS A 194 -6.06 25.24 -2.48
C LYS A 194 -6.03 25.51 -3.98
N LYS A 195 -5.03 24.99 -4.71
CA LYS A 195 -4.85 25.15 -6.16
C LYS A 195 -6.09 24.72 -6.96
N TYR A 196 -6.72 23.63 -6.55
CA TYR A 196 -7.88 23.05 -7.26
C TYR A 196 -9.22 23.29 -6.54
N SER A 197 -9.27 24.25 -5.62
CA SER A 197 -10.48 24.64 -4.86
C SER A 197 -11.15 23.46 -4.12
N ARG A 198 -10.36 22.48 -3.67
CA ARG A 198 -10.80 21.38 -2.83
C ARG A 198 -10.71 21.72 -1.34
N ILE A 199 -9.84 22.68 -1.02
CA ILE A 199 -9.72 23.31 0.29
C ILE A 199 -9.97 24.80 0.11
N THR A 200 -11.04 25.28 0.73
CA THR A 200 -11.49 26.68 0.61
C THR A 200 -11.10 27.51 1.84
N GLN A 201 -11.00 26.88 3.00
CA GLN A 201 -10.62 27.53 4.25
C GLN A 201 -9.09 27.65 4.39
N ASP A 202 -8.64 28.67 5.12
CA ASP A 202 -7.26 28.74 5.56
C ASP A 202 -7.07 27.87 6.80
N CYS A 203 -5.98 27.11 6.80
CA CYS A 203 -5.67 26.19 7.89
C CYS A 203 -4.15 26.18 8.14
N THR A 204 -3.76 26.36 9.39
CA THR A 204 -2.37 26.24 9.82
C THR A 204 -2.03 24.77 10.02
N ILE A 205 -0.92 24.31 9.45
CA ILE A 205 -0.44 22.93 9.61
C ILE A 205 0.76 22.96 10.54
N ASN A 206 0.58 22.44 11.75
CA ASN A 206 1.62 22.40 12.79
C ASN A 206 2.29 21.02 12.82
N PRO A 207 3.63 20.93 12.79
CA PRO A 207 4.32 19.66 13.00
C PRO A 207 4.17 19.24 14.46
N CYS A 208 4.19 17.92 14.69
CA CYS A 208 4.34 17.32 16.02
C CYS A 208 5.21 16.07 15.94
N THR A 209 5.67 15.57 17.07
CA THR A 209 6.36 14.29 17.16
C THR A 209 5.38 13.15 17.34
N THR A 210 5.85 11.92 17.14
CA THR A 210 5.09 10.70 17.44
C THR A 210 4.68 10.64 18.91
N GLU A 211 5.54 11.11 19.83
CA GLU A 211 5.26 11.16 21.26
C GLU A 211 4.13 12.14 21.62
N GLU A 212 4.04 13.26 20.89
CA GLU A 212 2.95 14.25 21.06
C GLU A 212 1.61 13.78 20.45
N TYR A 213 1.64 12.72 19.62
CA TYR A 213 0.45 12.14 18.99
C TYR A 213 0.38 10.63 19.24
N PRO A 214 0.17 10.21 20.49
CA PRO A 214 0.19 8.80 20.83
C PRO A 214 -0.92 8.02 20.12
N THR A 215 -0.55 6.88 19.55
CA THR A 215 -1.45 5.93 18.92
C THR A 215 -1.34 4.57 19.62
N LYS A 216 -2.39 3.75 19.52
CA LYS A 216 -2.41 2.45 20.20
C LYS A 216 -1.38 1.49 19.59
N ALA A 217 -1.36 1.41 18.28
CA ALA A 217 -0.36 0.63 17.54
C ALA A 217 0.95 1.42 17.41
N ILE A 218 2.07 0.71 17.50
CA ILE A 218 3.39 1.27 17.23
C ILE A 218 3.48 1.60 15.74
N ARG A 219 3.71 2.88 15.43
CA ARG A 219 3.90 3.36 14.06
C ARG A 219 5.38 3.32 13.68
N PRO A 220 5.75 2.86 12.47
CA PRO A 220 7.14 2.86 12.03
C PRO A 220 7.65 4.30 11.86
N ALA A 221 8.82 4.60 12.44
CA ALA A 221 9.49 5.88 12.20
C ALA A 221 10.01 5.98 10.76
N TYR A 222 10.37 4.83 10.17
CA TYR A 222 10.82 4.73 8.78
C TYR A 222 10.13 3.57 8.06
N SER A 223 9.47 3.82 6.94
CA SER A 223 8.74 2.81 6.18
C SER A 223 8.94 2.89 4.66
N VAL A 224 10.04 3.50 4.23
CA VAL A 224 10.34 3.60 2.79
C VAL A 224 10.72 2.24 2.22
N LEU A 225 10.04 1.83 1.16
CA LEU A 225 10.26 0.57 0.45
C LEU A 225 11.14 0.81 -0.79
N SER A 226 12.16 -0.03 -1.06
CA SER A 226 12.87 -0.04 -2.35
C SER A 226 11.93 -0.53 -3.46
N LYS A 227 11.99 0.10 -4.62
CA LYS A 227 11.26 -0.26 -5.85
C LYS A 227 12.18 -0.83 -6.93
N ASP A 228 13.47 -1.02 -6.63
CA ASP A 228 14.48 -1.41 -7.63
C ASP A 228 14.16 -2.72 -8.31
N LYS A 229 13.70 -3.72 -7.55
CA LYS A 229 13.31 -5.03 -8.07
C LYS A 229 12.17 -4.94 -9.10
N ILE A 230 11.07 -4.29 -8.75
CA ILE A 230 9.92 -4.20 -9.65
C ILE A 230 10.22 -3.32 -10.87
N MET A 231 10.97 -2.23 -10.70
CA MET A 231 11.34 -1.31 -11.78
C MET A 231 12.27 -1.99 -12.80
N SER A 232 13.29 -2.72 -12.33
CA SER A 232 14.25 -3.41 -13.20
C SER A 232 13.57 -4.51 -14.04
N LEU A 233 12.64 -5.26 -13.43
CA LEU A 233 11.99 -6.40 -14.07
C LEU A 233 10.84 -6.02 -15.01
N LEU A 234 10.02 -5.04 -14.62
CA LEU A 234 8.86 -4.64 -15.43
C LEU A 234 9.16 -3.53 -16.44
N LYS A 235 10.33 -2.88 -16.36
CA LYS A 235 10.65 -1.66 -17.15
C LYS A 235 9.50 -0.65 -17.08
N PHE A 236 8.95 -0.48 -15.89
CA PHE A 236 7.77 0.33 -15.61
C PHE A 236 8.22 1.63 -14.94
N LYS A 237 7.80 2.78 -15.49
CA LYS A 237 8.06 4.08 -14.88
C LYS A 237 7.02 4.34 -13.78
N ILE A 238 7.47 4.30 -12.53
CA ILE A 238 6.64 4.66 -11.39
C ILE A 238 6.62 6.20 -11.30
N PRO A 239 5.43 6.84 -11.19
CA PRO A 239 5.34 8.29 -10.98
C PRO A 239 5.89 8.71 -9.61
N ALA A 240 6.36 9.95 -9.50
CA ALA A 240 6.61 10.58 -8.20
C ALA A 240 5.29 10.69 -7.40
N TRP A 241 5.38 10.63 -6.08
CA TRP A 241 4.18 10.68 -5.24
C TRP A 241 3.45 12.04 -5.36
N GLU A 242 4.19 13.13 -5.57
CA GLU A 242 3.63 14.46 -5.79
C GLU A 242 2.79 14.52 -7.07
N ASP A 243 3.30 13.96 -8.17
CA ASP A 243 2.60 13.94 -9.46
C ASP A 243 1.28 13.16 -9.35
N SER A 244 1.31 12.04 -8.64
CA SER A 244 0.14 11.20 -8.42
C SER A 244 -0.88 11.85 -7.49
N LEU A 245 -0.42 12.52 -6.44
CA LEU A 245 -1.26 13.30 -5.54
C LEU A 245 -1.95 14.45 -6.27
N GLU A 246 -1.20 15.20 -7.09
CA GLU A 246 -1.77 16.32 -7.85
C GLU A 246 -2.87 15.83 -8.81
N LYS A 247 -2.59 14.75 -9.57
CA LYS A 247 -3.59 14.12 -10.46
C LYS A 247 -4.83 13.66 -9.70
N PHE A 248 -4.64 13.07 -8.53
CA PHE A 248 -5.72 12.60 -7.67
C PHE A 248 -6.61 13.75 -7.21
N ILE A 249 -6.03 14.82 -6.63
CA ILE A 249 -6.78 15.98 -6.12
C ILE A 249 -7.46 16.76 -7.26
N LYS A 250 -6.81 16.89 -8.41
CA LYS A 250 -7.36 17.55 -9.60
C LYS A 250 -8.55 16.82 -10.20
N SER A 251 -8.65 15.51 -10.01
CA SER A 251 -9.65 14.65 -10.66
C SER A 251 -11.10 15.07 -10.31
N ASN A 252 -12.00 14.95 -11.28
CA ASN A 252 -13.44 15.11 -11.04
C ASN A 252 -14.02 14.00 -10.12
N ARG A 253 -13.30 12.90 -9.93
CA ARG A 253 -13.65 11.83 -8.97
C ARG A 253 -13.24 12.14 -7.53
N PHE A 254 -12.53 13.26 -7.29
CA PHE A 254 -12.10 13.65 -5.96
C PHE A 254 -13.29 14.12 -5.13
N GLU A 255 -13.77 13.26 -4.24
CA GLU A 255 -14.91 13.52 -3.36
C GLU A 255 -14.55 13.08 -1.94
N PRO A 256 -14.07 13.97 -1.07
CA PRO A 256 -13.83 13.68 0.34
C PRO A 256 -15.18 13.41 1.03
N LYS A 257 -15.51 12.13 1.24
CA LYS A 257 -16.74 11.67 1.90
C LYS A 257 -16.65 11.77 3.42
#